data_96fcaf03ea800c49cf58264e5ed10ff0
#
_entry.id   96fcaf03ea800c49cf58264e5ed10ff0
#
_cell.length_a   1.000
_cell.length_b   1.000
_cell.length_c   1.000
_cell.angle_alpha   90.00
_cell.angle_beta   90.00
_cell.angle_gamma   90.00
#
_symmetry.space_group_name_H-M   'P 1'
#
loop_
_entity.id
_entity.type
_entity.pdbx_description
1 polymer ?
#
loop_
_entity_poly.entity_id
_entity_poly.type
_entity_poly.pdbx_seq_one_letter_code
_entity_poly.pdbx_strand_id
1 'polypeptide(L)'
;MRIARPVRERQMLAVAQRVFAERGFRAASVDAIASGAEISKPMLYAYFGSKEGLYRACMQRSRAALVEALDRAAASAEQPDARLWAGLLAFFAFVEEEPDAWAILAGEAGAGGGALATDGAEARREIAATVGGMLRHAAAAEGADEAALAATEPLGLALVGSAESLSRWWQQDPDQPREAVAGLAMNFAWMGLGRLVRGESWSQGMQLPG
;
A
#
# COMPACT_ATOMS: atom_id res chain seq x y z
N MET A 1 -28.83 10.69 21.25
CA MET A 1 -28.65 9.29 20.77
C MET A 1 -27.19 8.88 20.98
N ARG A 2 -26.89 7.77 21.68
CA ARG A 2 -25.51 7.35 21.96
C ARG A 2 -24.93 6.68 20.69
N ILE A 3 -23.94 7.31 20.05
CA ILE A 3 -23.27 6.75 18.85
C ILE A 3 -22.57 5.44 19.25
N ALA A 4 -22.75 4.37 18.46
CA ALA A 4 -22.10 3.08 18.70
C ALA A 4 -20.56 3.21 18.64
N ARG A 5 -19.85 2.48 19.52
CA ARG A 5 -18.39 2.54 19.64
C ARG A 5 -17.64 2.40 18.30
N PRO A 6 -17.96 1.43 17.42
CA PRO A 6 -17.27 1.31 16.13
C PRO A 6 -17.47 2.49 15.17
N VAL A 7 -18.65 3.12 15.24
CA VAL A 7 -18.95 4.32 14.41
C VAL A 7 -18.12 5.51 14.92
N ARG A 8 -18.06 5.68 16.24
CA ARG A 8 -17.26 6.74 16.87
C ARG A 8 -15.76 6.58 16.56
N GLU A 9 -15.27 5.36 16.65
CA GLU A 9 -13.87 5.04 16.34
C GLU A 9 -13.52 5.39 14.88
N ARG A 10 -14.38 5.02 13.93
CA ARG A 10 -14.19 5.38 12.51
C ARG A 10 -14.16 6.90 12.28
N GLN A 11 -15.01 7.66 12.98
CA GLN A 11 -15.03 9.13 12.93
C GLN A 11 -13.71 9.71 13.43
N MET A 12 -13.22 9.24 14.58
CA MET A 12 -11.93 9.66 15.14
C MET A 12 -10.77 9.37 14.18
N LEU A 13 -10.73 8.17 13.62
CA LEU A 13 -9.68 7.77 12.68
C LEU A 13 -9.70 8.59 11.39
N ALA A 14 -10.88 8.92 10.84
CA ALA A 14 -10.98 9.75 9.64
C ALA A 14 -10.43 11.17 9.87
N VAL A 15 -10.75 11.78 11.03
CA VAL A 15 -10.19 13.09 11.39
C VAL A 15 -8.69 13.00 11.64
N ALA A 16 -8.24 11.96 12.34
CA ALA A 16 -6.82 11.76 12.65
C ALA A 16 -5.99 11.54 11.37
N GLN A 17 -6.47 10.74 10.41
CA GLN A 17 -5.80 10.52 9.14
C GLN A 17 -5.55 11.84 8.41
N ARG A 18 -6.59 12.69 8.27
CA ARG A 18 -6.45 14.01 7.64
C ARG A 18 -5.43 14.88 8.34
N VAL A 19 -5.50 15.01 9.67
CA VAL A 19 -4.59 15.85 10.44
C VAL A 19 -3.14 15.34 10.37
N PHE A 20 -2.94 14.02 10.38
CA PHE A 20 -1.62 13.43 10.21
C PHE A 20 -1.08 13.59 8.78
N ALA A 21 -1.92 13.43 7.77
CA ALA A 21 -1.53 13.64 6.38
C ALA A 21 -1.10 15.10 6.12
N GLU A 22 -1.91 16.08 6.58
CA GLU A 22 -1.64 17.51 6.38
C GLU A 22 -0.41 18.02 7.14
N ARG A 23 -0.17 17.54 8.37
CA ARG A 23 0.81 18.15 9.29
C ARG A 23 1.98 17.25 9.62
N GLY A 24 1.92 16.01 9.23
CA GLY A 24 2.85 14.97 9.66
C GLY A 24 2.64 14.57 11.13
N PHE A 25 3.19 13.42 11.51
CA PHE A 25 3.05 12.89 12.87
C PHE A 25 3.55 13.87 13.94
N ARG A 26 4.73 14.51 13.74
CA ARG A 26 5.35 15.35 14.78
C ARG A 26 4.53 16.59 15.09
N ALA A 27 4.09 17.32 14.06
CA ALA A 27 3.37 18.59 14.20
C ALA A 27 1.87 18.43 14.42
N ALA A 28 1.29 17.24 14.18
CA ALA A 28 -0.12 16.98 14.43
C ALA A 28 -0.47 17.15 15.92
N SER A 29 -1.51 17.93 16.21
CA SER A 29 -1.99 18.19 17.56
C SER A 29 -3.14 17.24 17.92
N VAL A 30 -3.02 16.55 19.05
CA VAL A 30 -4.10 15.71 19.61
C VAL A 30 -5.34 16.56 19.96
N ASP A 31 -5.15 17.81 20.34
CA ASP A 31 -6.25 18.74 20.61
C ASP A 31 -7.01 19.10 19.32
N ALA A 32 -6.30 19.30 18.21
CA ALA A 32 -6.92 19.55 16.91
C ALA A 32 -7.72 18.32 16.43
N ILE A 33 -7.18 17.11 16.63
CA ILE A 33 -7.88 15.86 16.29
C ILE A 33 -9.13 15.68 17.14
N ALA A 34 -9.03 15.88 18.46
CA ALA A 34 -10.16 15.76 19.37
C ALA A 34 -11.26 16.77 19.03
N SER A 35 -10.88 18.04 18.78
CA SER A 35 -11.81 19.09 18.35
C SER A 35 -12.48 18.77 17.02
N GLY A 36 -11.73 18.33 16.01
CA GLY A 36 -12.26 17.95 14.69
C GLY A 36 -13.18 16.73 14.74
N ALA A 37 -12.97 15.82 15.70
CA ALA A 37 -13.83 14.65 15.92
C ALA A 37 -15.00 14.93 16.90
N GLU A 38 -15.14 16.18 17.38
CA GLU A 38 -16.17 16.61 18.36
C GLU A 38 -16.18 15.74 19.62
N ILE A 39 -14.98 15.44 20.16
CA ILE A 39 -14.81 14.66 21.38
C ILE A 39 -13.81 15.33 22.34
N SER A 40 -13.76 14.85 23.57
CA SER A 40 -12.74 15.28 24.51
C SER A 40 -11.43 14.53 24.29
N LYS A 41 -10.29 15.18 24.56
CA LYS A 41 -8.95 14.56 24.52
C LYS A 41 -8.83 13.32 25.42
N PRO A 42 -9.38 13.29 26.67
CA PRO A 42 -9.42 12.05 27.45
C PRO A 42 -10.16 10.91 26.77
N MET A 43 -11.23 11.19 26.02
CA MET A 43 -11.94 10.17 25.24
C MET A 43 -11.07 9.61 24.14
N LEU A 44 -10.33 10.45 23.42
CA LEU A 44 -9.39 9.98 22.39
C LEU A 44 -8.33 9.04 22.97
N TYR A 45 -7.75 9.40 24.11
CA TYR A 45 -6.77 8.54 24.79
C TYR A 45 -7.39 7.26 25.36
N ALA A 46 -8.65 7.28 25.79
CA ALA A 46 -9.35 6.07 26.20
C ALA A 46 -9.55 5.04 25.07
N TYR A 47 -9.58 5.49 23.79
CA TYR A 47 -9.65 4.61 22.62
C TYR A 47 -8.28 4.12 22.15
N PHE A 48 -7.29 4.98 22.10
CA PHE A 48 -6.04 4.73 21.39
C PHE A 48 -4.80 4.74 22.30
N GLY A 49 -4.94 5.08 23.56
CA GLY A 49 -3.86 5.11 24.56
C GLY A 49 -2.93 6.31 24.41
N SER A 50 -2.37 6.54 23.23
CA SER A 50 -1.42 7.62 22.96
C SER A 50 -1.59 8.18 21.54
N LYS A 51 -0.84 9.23 21.20
CA LYS A 51 -0.75 9.77 19.83
C LYS A 51 -0.16 8.75 18.88
N GLU A 52 0.84 7.99 19.32
CA GLU A 52 1.45 6.88 18.59
C GLU A 52 0.45 5.74 18.35
N GLY A 53 -0.35 5.39 19.38
CA GLY A 53 -1.42 4.38 19.26
C GLY A 53 -2.48 4.79 18.25
N LEU A 54 -2.87 6.08 18.25
CA LEU A 54 -3.79 6.63 17.26
C LEU A 54 -3.20 6.57 15.85
N TYR A 55 -1.92 6.93 15.67
CA TYR A 55 -1.24 6.87 14.37
C TYR A 55 -1.15 5.43 13.84
N ARG A 56 -0.80 4.46 14.70
CA ARG A 56 -0.82 3.02 14.35
C ARG A 56 -2.20 2.56 13.91
N ALA A 57 -3.25 2.98 14.61
CA ALA A 57 -4.62 2.64 14.24
C ALA A 57 -5.01 3.23 12.86
N CYS A 58 -4.55 4.47 12.55
CA CYS A 58 -4.71 5.05 11.22
C CYS A 58 -3.97 4.22 10.16
N MET A 59 -2.70 3.86 10.40
CA MET A 59 -1.88 3.06 9.49
C MET A 59 -2.51 1.67 9.24
N GLN A 60 -2.96 0.99 10.29
CA GLN A 60 -3.63 -0.31 10.18
C GLN A 60 -4.91 -0.21 9.34
N ARG A 61 -5.71 0.83 9.56
CA ARG A 61 -6.92 1.08 8.77
C ARG A 61 -6.60 1.34 7.30
N SER A 62 -5.61 2.21 7.02
CA SER A 62 -5.20 2.52 5.65
C SER A 62 -4.69 1.27 4.92
N ARG A 63 -3.85 0.47 5.61
CA ARG A 63 -3.34 -0.79 5.08
C ARG A 63 -4.48 -1.77 4.77
N ALA A 64 -5.40 -1.97 5.71
CA ALA A 64 -6.53 -2.88 5.53
C ALA A 64 -7.39 -2.47 4.32
N ALA A 65 -7.65 -1.17 4.15
CA ALA A 65 -8.41 -0.65 3.02
C ALA A 65 -7.69 -0.87 1.68
N LEU A 66 -6.37 -0.65 1.61
CA LEU A 66 -5.58 -0.92 0.41
C LEU A 66 -5.57 -2.43 0.07
N VAL A 67 -5.28 -3.29 1.05
CA VAL A 67 -5.25 -4.75 0.84
C VAL A 67 -6.62 -5.25 0.36
N GLU A 68 -7.72 -4.80 0.99
CA GLU A 68 -9.07 -5.16 0.55
C GLU A 68 -9.38 -4.70 -0.89
N ALA A 69 -8.89 -3.52 -1.29
CA ALA A 69 -9.05 -3.03 -2.66
C ALA A 69 -8.26 -3.91 -3.66
N LEU A 70 -7.02 -4.29 -3.32
CA LEU A 70 -6.19 -5.17 -4.13
C LEU A 70 -6.80 -6.57 -4.25
N ASP A 71 -7.27 -7.15 -3.15
CA ASP A 71 -7.91 -8.48 -3.14
C ASP A 71 -9.17 -8.51 -4.00
N ARG A 72 -10.04 -7.51 -3.89
CA ARG A 72 -11.24 -7.37 -4.72
C ARG A 72 -10.88 -7.24 -6.20
N ALA A 73 -9.86 -6.46 -6.52
CA ALA A 73 -9.39 -6.29 -7.89
C ALA A 73 -8.83 -7.60 -8.46
N ALA A 74 -7.99 -8.31 -7.70
CA ALA A 74 -7.45 -9.60 -8.11
C ALA A 74 -8.54 -10.65 -8.33
N ALA A 75 -9.61 -10.64 -7.53
CA ALA A 75 -10.75 -11.55 -7.68
C ALA A 75 -11.64 -11.23 -8.87
N SER A 76 -11.55 -10.03 -9.47
CA SER A 76 -12.40 -9.60 -10.60
C SER A 76 -11.93 -10.10 -11.97
N ALA A 77 -10.74 -10.72 -12.07
CA ALA A 77 -10.16 -11.17 -13.31
C ALA A 77 -9.62 -12.61 -13.18
N GLU A 78 -9.65 -13.37 -14.25
CA GLU A 78 -9.15 -14.75 -14.29
C GLU A 78 -7.71 -14.83 -14.78
N GLN A 79 -7.39 -14.05 -15.83
CA GLN A 79 -6.08 -14.09 -16.47
C GLN A 79 -5.01 -13.35 -15.64
N PRO A 80 -3.76 -13.83 -15.58
CA PRO A 80 -2.70 -13.23 -14.77
C PRO A 80 -2.40 -11.76 -15.10
N ASP A 81 -2.39 -11.40 -16.37
CA ASP A 81 -2.19 -10.02 -16.84
C ASP A 81 -3.37 -9.12 -16.48
N ALA A 82 -4.60 -9.61 -16.63
CA ALA A 82 -5.80 -8.87 -16.23
C ALA A 82 -5.87 -8.68 -14.71
N ARG A 83 -5.43 -9.65 -13.90
CA ARG A 83 -5.30 -9.52 -12.43
C ARG A 83 -4.29 -8.46 -12.04
N LEU A 84 -3.11 -8.48 -12.66
CA LEU A 84 -2.08 -7.48 -12.41
C LEU A 84 -2.57 -6.08 -12.79
N TRP A 85 -3.20 -5.95 -13.97
CA TRP A 85 -3.79 -4.70 -14.42
C TRP A 85 -4.85 -4.17 -13.45
N ALA A 86 -5.80 -5.01 -13.04
CA ALA A 86 -6.83 -4.65 -12.08
C ALA A 86 -6.24 -4.23 -10.73
N GLY A 87 -5.21 -4.93 -10.24
CA GLY A 87 -4.49 -4.58 -9.02
C GLY A 87 -3.80 -3.22 -9.11
N LEU A 88 -3.11 -2.93 -10.23
CA LEU A 88 -2.47 -1.63 -10.45
C LEU A 88 -3.50 -0.49 -10.53
N LEU A 89 -4.60 -0.69 -11.24
CA LEU A 89 -5.71 0.28 -11.27
C LEU A 89 -6.29 0.52 -9.88
N ALA A 90 -6.50 -0.52 -9.09
CA ALA A 90 -7.01 -0.40 -7.72
C ALA A 90 -6.02 0.32 -6.80
N PHE A 91 -4.71 0.09 -6.97
CA PHE A 91 -3.67 0.81 -6.23
C PHE A 91 -3.70 2.30 -6.55
N PHE A 92 -3.68 2.69 -7.83
CA PHE A 92 -3.70 4.10 -8.21
C PHE A 92 -5.04 4.77 -7.92
N ALA A 93 -6.17 4.02 -7.96
CA ALA A 93 -7.45 4.50 -7.46
C ALA A 93 -7.39 4.83 -5.96
N PHE A 94 -6.78 3.97 -5.16
CA PHE A 94 -6.58 4.23 -3.73
C PHE A 94 -5.72 5.47 -3.47
N VAL A 95 -4.65 5.67 -4.23
CA VAL A 95 -3.79 6.87 -4.14
C VAL A 95 -4.59 8.16 -4.43
N GLU A 96 -5.47 8.13 -5.42
CA GLU A 96 -6.27 9.28 -5.87
C GLU A 96 -7.46 9.57 -4.95
N GLU A 97 -8.19 8.53 -4.55
CA GLU A 97 -9.46 8.62 -3.83
C GLU A 97 -9.27 8.72 -2.30
N GLU A 98 -8.15 8.17 -1.78
CA GLU A 98 -7.83 8.12 -0.35
C GLU A 98 -6.45 8.75 -0.06
N PRO A 99 -6.20 10.02 -0.47
CA PRO A 99 -4.87 10.63 -0.39
C PRO A 99 -4.32 10.71 1.04
N ASP A 100 -5.18 10.95 2.03
CA ASP A 100 -4.79 10.99 3.44
C ASP A 100 -4.32 9.62 3.95
N ALA A 101 -5.04 8.55 3.54
CA ALA A 101 -4.68 7.18 3.88
C ALA A 101 -3.36 6.78 3.20
N TRP A 102 -3.17 7.18 1.94
CA TRP A 102 -1.95 6.94 1.20
C TRP A 102 -0.74 7.68 1.81
N ALA A 103 -0.88 8.96 2.16
CA ALA A 103 0.20 9.75 2.79
C ALA A 103 0.72 9.08 4.08
N ILE A 104 -0.16 8.44 4.86
CA ILE A 104 0.23 7.68 6.05
C ILE A 104 1.03 6.42 5.69
N LEU A 105 0.59 5.65 4.68
CA LEU A 105 1.25 4.42 4.24
C LEU A 105 2.59 4.69 3.56
N ALA A 106 2.66 5.72 2.72
CA ALA A 106 3.87 6.12 2.01
C ALA A 106 4.95 6.69 2.95
N GLY A 107 4.63 6.87 4.24
CA GLY A 107 5.54 7.45 5.22
C GLY A 107 5.75 8.96 5.07
N GLU A 108 5.00 9.62 4.19
CA GLU A 108 5.08 11.07 3.92
C GLU A 108 4.65 11.87 5.16
N ALA A 109 3.77 11.31 5.98
CA ALA A 109 3.35 11.88 7.24
C ALA A 109 4.48 11.97 8.31
N GLY A 110 5.73 11.65 7.94
CA GLY A 110 6.91 11.98 8.73
C GLY A 110 6.94 11.33 10.11
N ALA A 111 6.62 10.05 10.22
CA ALA A 111 6.92 9.26 11.40
C ALA A 111 8.43 9.16 11.56
N GLY A 112 9.02 10.20 12.14
CA GLY A 112 10.47 10.32 12.27
C GLY A 112 11.04 9.34 13.26
N GLY A 113 11.61 8.24 12.77
CA GLY A 113 12.44 7.33 13.55
C GLY A 113 11.72 6.50 14.63
N GLY A 114 12.40 5.49 15.16
CA GLY A 114 11.88 4.68 16.26
C GLY A 114 10.78 3.69 15.85
N ALA A 115 9.91 3.35 16.81
CA ALA A 115 8.88 2.31 16.66
C ALA A 115 7.91 2.55 15.49
N LEU A 116 7.56 3.79 15.19
CA LEU A 116 6.64 4.09 14.08
C LEU A 116 7.27 3.85 12.70
N ALA A 117 8.58 4.05 12.54
CA ALA A 117 9.28 3.71 11.31
C ALA A 117 9.31 2.18 11.09
N THR A 118 9.46 1.42 12.19
CA THR A 118 9.37 -0.05 12.16
C THR A 118 7.97 -0.50 11.77
N ASP A 119 6.93 0.09 12.39
CA ASP A 119 5.52 -0.20 12.10
C ASP A 119 5.20 0.09 10.60
N GLY A 120 5.72 1.18 10.02
CA GLY A 120 5.58 1.52 8.62
C GLY A 120 6.27 0.52 7.68
N ALA A 121 7.50 0.12 8.02
CA ALA A 121 8.23 -0.89 7.26
C ALA A 121 7.54 -2.26 7.32
N GLU A 122 6.90 -2.58 8.44
CA GLU A 122 6.11 -3.81 8.59
C GLU A 122 4.84 -3.77 7.74
N ALA A 123 4.08 -2.68 7.79
CA ALA A 123 2.91 -2.50 6.94
C ALA A 123 3.25 -2.64 5.44
N ARG A 124 4.38 -2.05 5.01
CA ARG A 124 4.88 -2.20 3.63
C ARG A 124 5.23 -3.63 3.28
N ARG A 125 5.91 -4.36 4.19
CA ARG A 125 6.23 -5.79 3.96
C ARG A 125 4.97 -6.64 3.84
N GLU A 126 3.94 -6.38 4.64
CA GLU A 126 2.66 -7.10 4.55
C GLU A 126 1.93 -6.83 3.23
N ILE A 127 1.90 -5.58 2.74
CA ILE A 127 1.36 -5.25 1.41
C ILE A 127 2.15 -6.01 0.33
N ALA A 128 3.47 -5.99 0.40
CA ALA A 128 4.34 -6.68 -0.55
C ALA A 128 4.15 -8.21 -0.51
N ALA A 129 3.93 -8.78 0.67
CA ALA A 129 3.63 -10.21 0.82
C ALA A 129 2.28 -10.58 0.18
N THR A 130 1.26 -9.72 0.32
CA THR A 130 -0.03 -9.90 -0.37
C THR A 130 0.17 -9.91 -1.89
N VAL A 131 0.90 -8.94 -2.44
CA VAL A 131 1.20 -8.86 -3.88
C VAL A 131 2.05 -10.06 -4.32
N GLY A 132 3.08 -10.44 -3.56
CA GLY A 132 3.90 -11.62 -3.81
C GLY A 132 3.08 -12.92 -3.83
N GLY A 133 2.09 -13.05 -2.92
CA GLY A 133 1.15 -14.17 -2.90
C GLY A 133 0.27 -14.23 -4.16
N MET A 134 -0.20 -13.08 -4.65
CA MET A 134 -0.94 -13.01 -5.92
C MET A 134 -0.07 -13.44 -7.11
N LEU A 135 1.19 -12.97 -7.17
CA LEU A 135 2.15 -13.37 -8.19
C LEU A 135 2.45 -14.87 -8.12
N ARG A 136 2.63 -15.41 -6.91
CA ARG A 136 2.88 -16.85 -6.71
C ARG A 136 1.71 -17.70 -7.19
N HIS A 137 0.48 -17.27 -6.88
CA HIS A 137 -0.71 -17.98 -7.35
C HIS A 137 -0.79 -18.00 -8.89
N ALA A 138 -0.53 -16.86 -9.53
CA ALA A 138 -0.50 -16.75 -10.98
C ALA A 138 0.60 -17.62 -11.60
N ALA A 139 1.82 -17.57 -11.06
CA ALA A 139 2.94 -18.37 -11.53
C ALA A 139 2.69 -19.88 -11.39
N ALA A 140 2.11 -20.32 -10.26
CA ALA A 140 1.76 -21.71 -10.04
C ALA A 140 0.70 -22.22 -11.04
N ALA A 141 -0.28 -21.39 -11.38
CA ALA A 141 -1.31 -21.72 -12.37
C ALA A 141 -0.73 -21.93 -13.78
N GLU A 142 0.37 -21.24 -14.11
CA GLU A 142 1.11 -21.37 -15.38
C GLU A 142 2.17 -22.50 -15.33
N GLY A 143 2.27 -23.25 -14.23
CA GLY A 143 3.20 -24.36 -14.09
C GLY A 143 4.65 -23.93 -13.81
N ALA A 144 4.86 -22.76 -13.23
CA ALA A 144 6.19 -22.27 -12.88
C ALA A 144 6.94 -23.24 -11.94
N ASP A 145 8.25 -23.35 -12.11
CA ASP A 145 9.10 -24.16 -11.26
C ASP A 145 9.32 -23.55 -9.86
N GLU A 146 9.97 -24.30 -8.98
CA GLU A 146 10.21 -23.88 -7.59
C GLU A 146 11.06 -22.61 -7.51
N ALA A 147 12.00 -22.40 -8.41
CA ALA A 147 12.85 -21.21 -8.45
C ALA A 147 12.04 -19.96 -8.81
N ALA A 148 11.17 -20.06 -9.82
CA ALA A 148 10.25 -18.98 -10.20
C ALA A 148 9.24 -18.67 -9.08
N LEU A 149 8.70 -19.70 -8.40
CA LEU A 149 7.81 -19.51 -7.25
C LEU A 149 8.53 -18.85 -6.06
N ALA A 150 9.79 -19.15 -5.81
CA ALA A 150 10.58 -18.49 -4.76
C ALA A 150 10.87 -17.03 -5.10
N ALA A 151 10.99 -16.67 -6.37
CA ALA A 151 11.23 -15.31 -6.81
C ALA A 151 10.02 -14.37 -6.63
N THR A 152 8.81 -14.89 -6.43
CA THR A 152 7.58 -14.07 -6.35
C THR A 152 7.55 -13.13 -5.15
N GLU A 153 8.15 -13.49 -4.02
CA GLU A 153 8.23 -12.63 -2.83
C GLU A 153 9.09 -11.38 -3.08
N PRO A 154 10.38 -11.48 -3.50
CA PRO A 154 11.17 -10.30 -3.81
C PRO A 154 10.61 -9.48 -4.98
N LEU A 155 9.95 -10.12 -5.94
CA LEU A 155 9.27 -9.42 -7.04
C LEU A 155 8.04 -8.64 -6.57
N GLY A 156 7.27 -9.16 -5.61
CA GLY A 156 6.20 -8.41 -4.95
C GLY A 156 6.73 -7.14 -4.29
N LEU A 157 7.86 -7.21 -3.60
CA LEU A 157 8.53 -6.06 -3.00
C LEU A 157 8.97 -5.03 -4.05
N ALA A 158 9.55 -5.49 -5.16
CA ALA A 158 9.99 -4.63 -6.26
C ALA A 158 8.79 -3.94 -6.95
N LEU A 159 7.69 -4.67 -7.16
CA LEU A 159 6.47 -4.13 -7.76
C LEU A 159 5.84 -3.05 -6.86
N VAL A 160 5.71 -3.30 -5.57
CA VAL A 160 5.20 -2.30 -4.61
C VAL A 160 6.11 -1.07 -4.60
N GLY A 161 7.44 -1.25 -4.55
CA GLY A 161 8.39 -0.13 -4.58
C GLY A 161 8.32 0.70 -5.86
N SER A 162 8.10 0.07 -7.01
CA SER A 162 7.94 0.78 -8.29
C SER A 162 6.62 1.55 -8.33
N ALA A 163 5.52 0.95 -7.87
CA ALA A 163 4.21 1.60 -7.79
C ALA A 163 4.22 2.81 -6.84
N GLU A 164 4.86 2.69 -5.67
CA GLU A 164 5.07 3.80 -4.74
C GLU A 164 5.91 4.94 -5.35
N SER A 165 6.92 4.61 -6.14
CA SER A 165 7.75 5.63 -6.80
C SER A 165 6.97 6.36 -7.90
N LEU A 166 6.15 5.63 -8.67
CA LEU A 166 5.26 6.22 -9.66
C LEU A 166 4.15 7.06 -9.03
N SER A 167 3.61 6.65 -7.89
CA SER A 167 2.58 7.45 -7.20
C SER A 167 3.14 8.79 -6.71
N ARG A 168 4.37 8.82 -6.18
CA ARG A 168 5.03 10.07 -5.79
C ARG A 168 5.31 10.99 -6.98
N TRP A 169 5.71 10.43 -8.11
CA TRP A 169 5.87 11.19 -9.34
C TRP A 169 4.53 11.75 -9.83
N TRP A 170 3.50 10.94 -9.84
CA TRP A 170 2.16 11.32 -10.27
C TRP A 170 1.54 12.43 -9.40
N GLN A 171 1.76 12.41 -8.10
CA GLN A 171 1.31 13.48 -7.19
C GLN A 171 1.94 14.85 -7.51
N GLN A 172 3.10 14.88 -8.18
CA GLN A 172 3.75 16.11 -8.64
C GLN A 172 3.20 16.61 -10.00
N ASP A 173 2.59 15.72 -10.78
CA ASP A 173 1.95 16.00 -12.08
C ASP A 173 0.58 15.31 -12.16
N PRO A 174 -0.43 15.83 -11.43
CA PRO A 174 -1.73 15.17 -11.28
C PRO A 174 -2.60 15.24 -12.56
N ASP A 175 -2.19 15.94 -13.59
CA ASP A 175 -2.93 16.04 -14.86
C ASP A 175 -2.90 14.73 -15.68
N GLN A 176 -2.03 13.79 -15.31
CA GLN A 176 -1.98 12.48 -15.96
C GLN A 176 -3.17 11.60 -15.53
N PRO A 177 -3.91 11.01 -16.49
CA PRO A 177 -4.99 10.07 -16.14
C PRO A 177 -4.45 8.87 -15.36
N ARG A 178 -5.20 8.42 -14.36
CA ARG A 178 -4.87 7.23 -13.54
C ARG A 178 -4.51 6.00 -14.40
N GLU A 179 -5.26 5.78 -15.48
CA GLU A 179 -5.06 4.66 -16.40
C GLU A 179 -3.72 4.76 -17.13
N ALA A 180 -3.25 5.96 -17.44
CA ALA A 180 -1.94 6.17 -18.06
C ALA A 180 -0.82 5.81 -17.09
N VAL A 181 -0.92 6.23 -15.82
CA VAL A 181 0.07 5.90 -14.78
C VAL A 181 0.07 4.40 -14.48
N ALA A 182 -1.11 3.79 -14.36
CA ALA A 182 -1.25 2.34 -14.22
C ALA A 182 -0.64 1.60 -15.43
N GLY A 183 -0.81 2.14 -16.65
CA GLY A 183 -0.22 1.61 -17.87
C GLY A 183 1.32 1.63 -17.85
N LEU A 184 1.94 2.68 -17.32
CA LEU A 184 3.40 2.73 -17.13
C LEU A 184 3.86 1.63 -16.16
N ALA A 185 3.18 1.48 -15.02
CA ALA A 185 3.48 0.43 -14.06
C ALA A 185 3.28 -0.96 -14.66
N MET A 186 2.19 -1.18 -15.41
CA MET A 186 1.90 -2.45 -16.09
C MET A 186 2.99 -2.80 -17.12
N ASN A 187 3.38 -1.86 -17.97
CA ASN A 187 4.43 -2.10 -18.97
C ASN A 187 5.75 -2.48 -18.29
N PHE A 188 6.14 -1.75 -17.24
CA PHE A 188 7.36 -2.05 -16.49
C PHE A 188 7.30 -3.45 -15.84
N ALA A 189 6.20 -3.75 -15.15
CA ALA A 189 6.03 -5.02 -14.46
C ALA A 189 5.86 -6.19 -15.42
N TRP A 190 4.99 -6.08 -16.42
CA TRP A 190 4.66 -7.19 -17.32
C TRP A 190 5.81 -7.59 -18.23
N MET A 191 6.60 -6.63 -18.74
CA MET A 191 7.78 -6.92 -19.55
C MET A 191 8.86 -7.69 -18.78
N GLY A 192 8.94 -7.50 -17.45
CA GLY A 192 9.82 -8.29 -16.59
C GLY A 192 9.16 -9.56 -16.05
N LEU A 193 8.04 -9.41 -15.35
CA LEU A 193 7.35 -10.49 -14.64
C LEU A 193 6.76 -11.54 -15.59
N GLY A 194 6.19 -11.14 -16.73
CA GLY A 194 5.60 -12.06 -17.70
C GLY A 194 6.61 -13.04 -18.28
N ARG A 195 7.87 -12.66 -18.40
CA ARG A 195 8.96 -13.56 -18.82
C ARG A 195 9.36 -14.52 -17.70
N LEU A 196 9.46 -14.03 -16.48
CA LEU A 196 9.77 -14.85 -15.30
C LEU A 196 8.70 -15.91 -15.02
N VAL A 197 7.43 -15.56 -15.19
CA VAL A 197 6.30 -16.51 -15.06
C VAL A 197 6.42 -17.65 -16.08
N ARG A 198 6.98 -17.37 -17.28
CA ARG A 198 7.28 -18.40 -18.31
C ARG A 198 8.61 -19.12 -18.12
N GLY A 199 9.29 -18.91 -16.97
CA GLY A 199 10.59 -19.53 -16.69
C GLY A 199 11.78 -18.89 -17.43
N GLU A 200 11.57 -17.73 -18.09
CA GLU A 200 12.63 -16.99 -18.75
C GLU A 200 13.34 -16.08 -17.72
N SER A 201 14.60 -16.32 -17.42
CA SER A 201 15.43 -15.44 -16.58
C SER A 201 16.55 -14.80 -17.42
N TRP A 202 16.91 -13.56 -17.04
CA TRP A 202 18.11 -12.96 -17.59
C TRP A 202 19.34 -13.69 -17.03
N SER A 203 20.21 -14.14 -17.90
CA SER A 203 21.51 -14.67 -17.51
C SER A 203 22.59 -13.90 -18.27
N GLN A 204 23.61 -13.45 -17.56
CA GLN A 204 24.82 -12.97 -18.20
C GLN A 204 25.48 -14.18 -18.86
N GLY A 205 25.64 -14.13 -20.18
CA GLY A 205 26.36 -15.17 -20.92
C GLY A 205 27.80 -15.21 -20.42
N MET A 206 28.04 -15.94 -19.36
CA MET A 206 29.39 -16.25 -18.89
C MET A 206 29.91 -17.37 -19.81
N GLN A 207 30.58 -16.97 -20.87
CA GLN A 207 31.54 -17.87 -21.49
C GLN A 207 32.62 -18.12 -20.45
N LEU A 208 32.56 -19.26 -19.74
CA LEU A 208 33.70 -19.73 -18.99
C LEU A 208 34.82 -19.97 -20.03
N PRO A 209 36.01 -19.37 -19.83
CA PRO A 209 37.15 -19.72 -20.67
C PRO A 209 37.42 -21.19 -20.48
N GLY A 210 37.51 -21.94 -21.63
CA GLY A 210 37.86 -23.36 -21.69
C GLY A 210 39.27 -23.65 -21.19
#